data_13dc71a38dfa465d15aec6758997ea40
#
_entry.id   13dc71a38dfa465d15aec6758997ea40
#
_cell.length_a   1.000
_cell.length_b   1.000
_cell.length_c   1.000
_cell.angle_alpha   90.00
_cell.angle_beta   90.00
_cell.angle_gamma   90.00
#
_symmetry.space_group_name_H-M   'P 1'
#
loop_
_entity.id
_entity.type
_entity.pdbx_description
1 polymer ?
#
loop_
_entity_poly.entity_id
_entity_poly.type
_entity_poly.pdbx_seq_one_letter_code
_entity_poly.pdbx_strand_id
1 'polypeptide(L)'
;MNISHRYFDLEEFFSSAAASGYTCCELWTGAMHLYVDCHGYDSLEQVRELSQRYGVRIVGLCPEQNNPKPWNIAARGNEARARTLAYFKNVVDIAAELGAEQVMVSSGWAFLNEPIEDAWGRSASMLRAIAEHAGPRGIRLVLEALQPVESMIVNSAADTKRMIDAVDHPALKACLDMGAMAVAGDTID
;
A
#
# COMPACT_ATOMS: atom_id res chain seq x y z
N MET A 1 3.77 1.04 -12.30
CA MET A 1 2.47 1.51 -11.75
C MET A 1 1.86 2.58 -12.65
N ASN A 2 0.54 2.69 -12.67
CA ASN A 2 -0.23 3.68 -13.45
C ASN A 2 -0.14 5.13 -12.92
N ILE A 3 0.54 5.40 -11.82
CA ILE A 3 0.73 6.76 -11.28
C ILE A 3 1.41 7.71 -12.30
N SER A 4 2.29 7.20 -13.13
CA SER A 4 2.91 7.97 -14.20
C SER A 4 1.94 8.34 -15.33
N HIS A 5 0.82 7.64 -15.42
CA HIS A 5 -0.27 7.87 -16.38
C HIS A 5 -1.48 8.57 -15.75
N ARG A 6 -1.34 9.23 -14.60
CA ARG A 6 -2.46 9.79 -13.82
C ARG A 6 -3.30 10.86 -14.55
N TYR A 7 -2.82 11.37 -15.67
CA TYR A 7 -3.54 12.33 -16.53
C TYR A 7 -4.06 11.71 -17.84
N PHE A 8 -3.88 10.40 -18.00
CA PHE A 8 -4.45 9.61 -19.09
C PHE A 8 -5.54 8.71 -18.50
N ASP A 9 -6.37 8.13 -19.36
CA ASP A 9 -7.27 7.08 -18.94
C ASP A 9 -6.51 5.78 -18.59
N LEU A 10 -7.18 4.88 -17.91
CA LEU A 10 -6.55 3.64 -17.45
C LEU A 10 -6.16 2.72 -18.62
N GLU A 11 -6.88 2.80 -19.75
CA GLU A 11 -6.60 2.02 -20.97
C GLU A 11 -5.24 2.36 -21.54
N GLU A 12 -4.85 3.65 -21.57
CA GLU A 12 -3.54 4.09 -22.04
C GLU A 12 -2.40 3.48 -21.24
N PHE A 13 -2.57 3.34 -19.90
CA PHE A 13 -1.58 2.65 -19.08
C PHE A 13 -1.41 1.18 -19.48
N PHE A 14 -2.51 0.43 -19.63
CA PHE A 14 -2.43 -1.00 -19.99
C PHE A 14 -1.88 -1.20 -21.39
N SER A 15 -2.28 -0.37 -22.34
CA SER A 15 -1.80 -0.42 -23.72
C SER A 15 -0.30 -0.11 -23.81
N SER A 16 0.17 0.94 -23.14
CA SER A 16 1.59 1.30 -23.05
C SER A 16 2.43 0.23 -22.39
N ALA A 17 1.93 -0.38 -21.29
CA ALA A 17 2.61 -1.47 -20.61
C ALA A 17 2.79 -2.68 -21.52
N ALA A 18 1.72 -3.10 -22.21
CA ALA A 18 1.76 -4.21 -23.17
C ALA A 18 2.68 -3.92 -24.35
N ALA A 19 2.60 -2.74 -24.94
CA ALA A 19 3.47 -2.32 -26.04
C ALA A 19 4.96 -2.28 -25.65
N SER A 20 5.24 -2.04 -24.35
CA SER A 20 6.60 -2.06 -23.77
C SER A 20 7.06 -3.47 -23.36
N GLY A 21 6.25 -4.51 -23.58
CA GLY A 21 6.58 -5.91 -23.27
C GLY A 21 6.35 -6.32 -21.83
N TYR A 22 5.69 -5.50 -21.00
CA TYR A 22 5.33 -5.89 -19.63
C TYR A 22 4.12 -6.82 -19.64
N THR A 23 4.21 -7.91 -18.88
CA THR A 23 3.13 -8.90 -18.70
C THR A 23 2.47 -8.83 -17.34
N CYS A 24 2.96 -7.96 -16.46
CA CYS A 24 2.38 -7.71 -15.15
C CYS A 24 2.63 -6.26 -14.70
N CYS A 25 1.79 -5.80 -13.79
CA CYS A 25 1.91 -4.48 -13.19
C CYS A 25 1.45 -4.49 -11.73
N GLU A 26 1.89 -3.49 -10.99
CA GLU A 26 1.26 -3.07 -9.76
C GLU A 26 0.29 -1.91 -10.08
N LEU A 27 -0.94 -1.99 -9.56
CA LEU A 27 -1.97 -0.98 -9.78
C LEU A 27 -2.02 -0.01 -8.61
N TRP A 28 -1.79 1.27 -8.88
CA TRP A 28 -2.02 2.34 -7.92
C TRP A 28 -3.50 2.73 -7.92
N THR A 29 -4.11 2.81 -6.72
CA THR A 29 -5.53 3.15 -6.54
C THR A 29 -5.75 4.66 -6.50
N GLY A 30 -5.21 5.38 -7.48
CA GLY A 30 -5.53 6.79 -7.67
C GLY A 30 -6.98 6.96 -8.11
N ALA A 31 -7.69 7.92 -7.51
CA ALA A 31 -9.13 8.08 -7.64
C ALA A 31 -9.64 8.25 -9.08
N MET A 32 -8.78 8.69 -10.02
CA MET A 32 -9.11 8.82 -11.44
C MET A 32 -9.13 7.48 -12.19
N HIS A 33 -8.51 6.42 -11.63
CA HIS A 33 -8.42 5.10 -12.27
C HIS A 33 -9.20 4.02 -11.52
N LEU A 34 -9.21 4.09 -10.19
CA LEU A 34 -9.94 3.18 -9.32
C LEU A 34 -10.17 3.88 -7.98
N TYR A 35 -11.38 4.41 -7.79
CA TYR A 35 -11.75 5.02 -6.53
C TYR A 35 -11.98 3.96 -5.45
N VAL A 36 -11.45 4.23 -4.27
CA VAL A 36 -11.68 3.46 -3.05
C VAL A 36 -11.64 4.38 -1.84
N ASP A 37 -12.57 4.16 -0.90
CA ASP A 37 -12.61 4.86 0.38
C ASP A 37 -12.98 3.90 1.53
N CYS A 38 -13.37 4.44 2.68
CA CYS A 38 -13.79 3.63 3.83
C CYS A 38 -15.21 3.07 3.71
N HIS A 39 -15.96 3.43 2.69
CA HIS A 39 -17.34 2.96 2.46
C HIS A 39 -17.44 1.91 1.36
N GLY A 40 -16.45 1.85 0.45
CA GLY A 40 -16.42 0.90 -0.64
C GLY A 40 -15.45 1.30 -1.75
N TYR A 41 -15.69 0.78 -2.94
CA TYR A 41 -14.87 1.02 -4.13
C TYR A 41 -15.70 0.90 -5.41
N ASP A 42 -15.17 1.44 -6.50
CA ASP A 42 -15.78 1.37 -7.83
C ASP A 42 -15.81 -0.06 -8.37
N SER A 43 -16.65 -0.29 -9.39
CA SER A 43 -16.68 -1.55 -10.13
C SER A 43 -15.30 -1.91 -10.66
N LEU A 44 -14.89 -3.16 -10.48
CA LEU A 44 -13.61 -3.69 -10.98
C LEU A 44 -13.70 -4.22 -12.42
N GLU A 45 -14.84 -4.10 -13.07
CA GLU A 45 -15.10 -4.66 -14.39
C GLU A 45 -14.14 -4.10 -15.44
N GLN A 46 -14.02 -2.77 -15.52
CA GLN A 46 -13.10 -2.11 -16.45
C GLN A 46 -11.64 -2.55 -16.21
N VAL A 47 -11.21 -2.64 -14.96
CA VAL A 47 -9.85 -3.06 -14.61
C VAL A 47 -9.58 -4.49 -15.07
N ARG A 48 -10.54 -5.40 -14.85
CA ARG A 48 -10.46 -6.81 -15.31
C ARG A 48 -10.43 -6.91 -16.83
N GLU A 49 -11.31 -6.18 -17.52
CA GLU A 49 -11.35 -6.17 -18.99
C GLU A 49 -10.03 -5.68 -19.59
N LEU A 50 -9.49 -4.57 -19.09
CA LEU A 50 -8.22 -4.02 -19.58
C LEU A 50 -7.06 -4.96 -19.32
N SER A 51 -6.96 -5.52 -18.10
CA SER A 51 -5.95 -6.53 -17.77
C SER A 51 -5.99 -7.73 -18.71
N GLN A 52 -7.18 -8.24 -19.00
CA GLN A 52 -7.37 -9.38 -19.94
C GLN A 52 -7.07 -8.99 -21.37
N ARG A 53 -7.59 -7.85 -21.85
CA ARG A 53 -7.44 -7.37 -23.24
C ARG A 53 -5.97 -7.16 -23.59
N TYR A 54 -5.19 -6.58 -22.71
CA TYR A 54 -3.79 -6.27 -22.94
C TYR A 54 -2.81 -7.34 -22.44
N GLY A 55 -3.30 -8.39 -21.78
CA GLY A 55 -2.46 -9.46 -21.24
C GLY A 55 -1.49 -8.99 -20.14
N VAL A 56 -1.84 -7.92 -19.41
CA VAL A 56 -1.02 -7.37 -18.31
C VAL A 56 -1.68 -7.69 -16.98
N ARG A 57 -1.15 -8.69 -16.29
CA ARG A 57 -1.69 -9.18 -15.00
C ARG A 57 -1.40 -8.20 -13.86
N ILE A 58 -2.36 -7.95 -13.00
CA ILE A 58 -2.18 -7.15 -11.78
C ILE A 58 -1.60 -8.06 -10.69
N VAL A 59 -0.39 -7.77 -10.23
CA VAL A 59 0.31 -8.59 -9.22
C VAL A 59 0.26 -7.99 -7.83
N GLY A 60 -0.05 -6.69 -7.72
CA GLY A 60 -0.14 -5.99 -6.45
C GLY A 60 -0.93 -4.69 -6.56
N LEU A 61 -1.36 -4.18 -5.43
CA LEU A 61 -1.97 -2.87 -5.30
C LEU A 61 -1.09 -1.93 -4.48
N CYS A 62 -1.00 -0.68 -4.94
CA CYS A 62 -0.38 0.42 -4.22
C CYS A 62 -1.47 1.43 -3.86
N PRO A 63 -1.99 1.44 -2.61
CA PRO A 63 -3.06 2.35 -2.22
C PRO A 63 -2.57 3.77 -2.00
N GLU A 64 -3.49 4.74 -2.14
CA GLU A 64 -3.29 6.13 -1.74
C GLU A 64 -3.25 6.21 -0.21
N GLN A 65 -2.09 6.44 0.41
CA GLN A 65 -1.92 6.32 1.86
C GLN A 65 -1.01 7.36 2.53
N ASN A 66 -0.14 8.03 1.78
CA ASN A 66 0.81 8.97 2.38
C ASN A 66 0.20 10.34 2.64
N ASN A 67 0.81 11.10 3.57
CA ASN A 67 0.41 12.49 3.83
C ASN A 67 0.41 13.30 2.50
N PRO A 68 -0.64 14.09 2.21
CA PRO A 68 -1.77 14.47 3.07
C PRO A 68 -3.04 13.62 2.93
N LYS A 69 -2.94 12.37 2.49
CA LYS A 69 -4.12 11.50 2.33
C LYS A 69 -4.77 11.17 3.68
N PRO A 70 -6.09 10.94 3.74
CA PRO A 70 -6.80 10.74 5.01
C PRO A 70 -6.59 9.36 5.66
N TRP A 71 -5.90 8.44 4.98
CA TRP A 71 -5.76 7.04 5.38
C TRP A 71 -4.45 6.78 6.11
N ASN A 72 -4.27 7.42 7.28
CA ASN A 72 -3.05 7.30 8.06
C ASN A 72 -3.05 6.04 8.94
N ILE A 73 -2.17 5.09 8.67
CA ILE A 73 -2.00 3.85 9.47
C ILE A 73 -1.67 4.15 10.94
N ALA A 74 -0.96 5.25 11.23
CA ALA A 74 -0.68 5.71 12.59
C ALA A 74 -1.72 6.72 13.13
N ALA A 75 -2.94 6.76 12.56
CA ALA A 75 -3.97 7.73 12.90
C ALA A 75 -4.28 7.79 14.40
N ARG A 76 -4.53 9.02 14.90
CA ARG A 76 -5.08 9.28 16.23
C ARG A 76 -6.61 9.24 16.20
N GLY A 77 -7.18 8.86 17.33
CA GLY A 77 -8.64 8.86 17.53
C GLY A 77 -9.37 7.69 16.87
N ASN A 78 -10.42 7.26 17.52
CA ASN A 78 -11.14 6.03 17.12
C ASN A 78 -11.78 6.13 15.74
N GLU A 79 -12.36 7.28 15.39
CA GLU A 79 -13.02 7.47 14.10
C GLU A 79 -12.03 7.43 12.92
N ALA A 80 -10.89 8.14 13.03
CA ALA A 80 -9.87 8.13 11.98
C ALA A 80 -9.26 6.73 11.82
N ARG A 81 -9.04 6.02 12.93
CA ARG A 81 -8.57 4.63 12.94
C ARG A 81 -9.58 3.69 12.27
N ALA A 82 -10.86 3.83 12.59
CA ALA A 82 -11.91 3.02 11.99
C ALA A 82 -12.02 3.24 10.48
N ARG A 83 -11.98 4.50 10.03
CA ARG A 83 -11.98 4.84 8.60
C ARG A 83 -10.77 4.27 7.87
N THR A 84 -9.57 4.42 8.46
CA THR A 84 -8.33 3.88 7.88
C THR A 84 -8.39 2.35 7.76
N LEU A 85 -8.82 1.66 8.82
CA LEU A 85 -8.97 0.21 8.77
C LEU A 85 -9.96 -0.25 7.70
N ALA A 86 -11.10 0.42 7.59
CA ALA A 86 -12.12 0.11 6.58
C ALA A 86 -11.57 0.33 5.16
N TYR A 87 -10.85 1.43 4.93
CA TYR A 87 -10.18 1.70 3.65
C TYR A 87 -9.22 0.57 3.25
N PHE A 88 -8.29 0.19 4.13
CA PHE A 88 -7.33 -0.86 3.82
C PHE A 88 -7.97 -2.25 3.67
N LYS A 89 -9.05 -2.53 4.38
CA LYS A 89 -9.83 -3.76 4.15
C LYS A 89 -10.43 -3.78 2.75
N ASN A 90 -11.00 -2.67 2.28
CA ASN A 90 -11.52 -2.56 0.91
C ASN A 90 -10.39 -2.74 -0.13
N VAL A 91 -9.19 -2.17 0.10
CA VAL A 91 -8.04 -2.39 -0.79
C VAL A 91 -7.61 -3.85 -0.83
N VAL A 92 -7.59 -4.54 0.32
CA VAL A 92 -7.31 -5.98 0.39
C VAL A 92 -8.37 -6.80 -0.34
N ASP A 93 -9.64 -6.44 -0.20
CA ASP A 93 -10.74 -7.11 -0.89
C ASP A 93 -10.64 -6.92 -2.42
N ILE A 94 -10.31 -5.69 -2.90
CA ILE A 94 -10.00 -5.43 -4.31
C ILE A 94 -8.83 -6.32 -4.79
N ALA A 95 -7.75 -6.42 -4.02
CA ALA A 95 -6.60 -7.25 -4.38
C ALA A 95 -7.00 -8.71 -4.57
N ALA A 96 -7.78 -9.25 -3.63
CA ALA A 96 -8.28 -10.62 -3.71
C ALA A 96 -9.20 -10.83 -4.93
N GLU A 97 -10.10 -9.89 -5.20
CA GLU A 97 -11.00 -9.96 -6.35
C GLU A 97 -10.31 -9.83 -7.71
N LEU A 98 -9.21 -9.08 -7.79
CA LEU A 98 -8.40 -8.95 -9.00
C LEU A 98 -7.37 -10.08 -9.15
N GLY A 99 -7.25 -10.98 -8.17
CA GLY A 99 -6.25 -12.05 -8.17
C GLY A 99 -4.82 -11.55 -7.97
N ALA A 100 -4.65 -10.36 -7.38
CA ALA A 100 -3.36 -9.85 -6.98
C ALA A 100 -2.83 -10.60 -5.75
N GLU A 101 -1.51 -10.58 -5.56
CA GLU A 101 -0.84 -11.35 -4.51
C GLU A 101 -0.52 -10.49 -3.28
N GLN A 102 -0.49 -9.17 -3.45
CA GLN A 102 0.01 -8.27 -2.42
C GLN A 102 -0.64 -6.88 -2.44
N VAL A 103 -0.59 -6.22 -1.29
CA VAL A 103 -0.93 -4.81 -1.10
C VAL A 103 0.25 -4.12 -0.44
N MET A 104 0.75 -3.05 -1.05
CA MET A 104 1.77 -2.20 -0.45
C MET A 104 1.16 -1.38 0.69
N VAL A 105 1.85 -1.32 1.82
CA VAL A 105 1.48 -0.50 2.96
C VAL A 105 2.68 0.29 3.46
N SER A 106 2.45 1.51 3.93
CA SER A 106 3.44 2.29 4.67
C SER A 106 3.19 2.16 6.18
N SER A 107 4.06 2.74 6.99
CA SER A 107 3.85 2.85 8.45
C SER A 107 2.90 3.98 8.85
N GLY A 108 2.41 4.77 7.89
CA GLY A 108 1.70 6.01 8.17
C GLY A 108 2.65 7.14 8.60
N TRP A 109 2.11 8.15 9.26
CA TRP A 109 2.86 9.32 9.71
C TRP A 109 2.42 9.78 11.09
N ALA A 110 3.33 10.45 11.82
CA ALA A 110 3.12 11.02 13.15
C ALA A 110 3.04 12.55 13.09
N PHE A 111 2.46 13.17 14.12
CA PHE A 111 2.61 14.60 14.31
C PHE A 111 3.98 14.89 14.94
N LEU A 112 4.62 15.99 14.51
CA LEU A 112 5.93 16.38 15.05
C LEU A 112 5.92 16.74 16.54
N ASN A 113 4.75 17.00 17.11
CA ASN A 113 4.56 17.33 18.51
C ASN A 113 4.04 16.17 19.38
N GLU A 114 4.23 14.93 18.91
CA GLU A 114 3.95 13.73 19.70
C GLU A 114 5.19 12.82 19.83
N PRO A 115 5.25 11.98 20.87
CA PRO A 115 6.28 10.95 20.95
C PRO A 115 6.15 9.98 19.78
N ILE A 116 7.26 9.71 19.08
CA ILE A 116 7.27 8.81 17.91
C ILE A 116 6.83 7.39 18.28
N GLU A 117 7.14 6.93 19.49
CA GLU A 117 6.78 5.60 19.96
C GLU A 117 5.25 5.43 20.11
N ASP A 118 4.49 6.49 20.36
CA ASP A 118 3.03 6.44 20.39
C ASP A 118 2.47 6.19 18.99
N ALA A 119 3.04 6.86 17.98
CA ALA A 119 2.68 6.64 16.58
C ALA A 119 3.13 5.26 16.10
N TRP A 120 4.30 4.80 16.53
CA TRP A 120 4.80 3.44 16.27
C TRP A 120 3.82 2.38 16.78
N GLY A 121 3.38 2.47 18.03
CA GLY A 121 2.42 1.53 18.62
C GLY A 121 1.08 1.51 17.89
N ARG A 122 0.59 2.71 17.47
CA ARG A 122 -0.64 2.81 16.67
C ARG A 122 -0.48 2.16 15.28
N SER A 123 0.66 2.40 14.63
CA SER A 123 1.01 1.80 13.34
C SER A 123 1.05 0.28 13.44
N ALA A 124 1.79 -0.28 14.39
CA ALA A 124 1.88 -1.73 14.60
C ALA A 124 0.49 -2.37 14.83
N SER A 125 -0.33 -1.75 15.69
CA SER A 125 -1.70 -2.21 15.96
C SER A 125 -2.59 -2.20 14.70
N MET A 126 -2.47 -1.15 13.87
CA MET A 126 -3.26 -1.02 12.64
C MET A 126 -2.80 -2.03 11.58
N LEU A 127 -1.48 -2.15 11.37
CA LEU A 127 -0.91 -3.12 10.44
C LEU A 127 -1.30 -4.54 10.81
N ARG A 128 -1.31 -4.89 12.10
CA ARG A 128 -1.80 -6.18 12.57
C ARG A 128 -3.26 -6.41 12.22
N ALA A 129 -4.14 -5.45 12.47
CA ALA A 129 -5.56 -5.57 12.15
C ALA A 129 -5.82 -5.72 10.63
N ILE A 130 -5.02 -5.05 9.78
CA ILE A 130 -5.09 -5.20 8.33
C ILE A 130 -4.55 -6.58 7.92
N ALA A 131 -3.46 -7.05 8.52
CA ALA A 131 -2.86 -8.36 8.24
C ALA A 131 -3.80 -9.52 8.62
N GLU A 132 -4.53 -9.40 9.74
CA GLU A 132 -5.57 -10.34 10.14
C GLU A 132 -6.72 -10.44 9.12
N HIS A 133 -7.01 -9.36 8.38
CA HIS A 133 -7.98 -9.38 7.28
C HIS A 133 -7.38 -9.94 5.98
N ALA A 134 -6.11 -9.63 5.70
CA ALA A 134 -5.41 -10.02 4.47
C ALA A 134 -5.04 -11.52 4.44
N GLY A 135 -4.55 -12.04 5.58
CA GLY A 135 -4.04 -13.41 5.67
C GLY A 135 -5.02 -14.49 5.19
N PRO A 136 -6.27 -14.54 5.68
CA PRO A 136 -7.27 -15.52 5.23
C PRO A 136 -7.63 -15.41 3.74
N ARG A 137 -7.36 -14.27 3.10
CA ARG A 137 -7.57 -14.01 1.66
C ARG A 137 -6.35 -14.37 0.80
N GLY A 138 -5.27 -14.84 1.42
CA GLY A 138 -4.01 -15.14 0.73
C GLY A 138 -3.24 -13.90 0.27
N ILE A 139 -3.61 -12.72 0.75
CA ILE A 139 -2.95 -11.45 0.38
C ILE A 139 -1.81 -11.15 1.34
N ARG A 140 -0.64 -10.85 0.79
CA ARG A 140 0.50 -10.32 1.55
C ARG A 140 0.39 -8.82 1.67
N LEU A 141 0.61 -8.28 2.87
CA LEU A 141 0.93 -6.87 3.05
C LEU A 141 2.44 -6.71 2.92
N VAL A 142 2.90 -5.77 2.13
CA VAL A 142 4.33 -5.48 1.95
C VAL A 142 4.63 -4.08 2.49
N LEU A 143 5.29 -4.03 3.66
CA LEU A 143 5.62 -2.78 4.35
C LEU A 143 6.84 -2.14 3.70
N GLU A 144 6.65 -0.95 3.16
CA GLU A 144 7.69 -0.15 2.54
C GLU A 144 8.29 0.84 3.54
N ALA A 145 9.62 0.84 3.65
CA ALA A 145 10.34 1.95 4.27
C ALA A 145 10.28 3.18 3.37
N LEU A 146 9.99 4.33 3.95
CA LEU A 146 9.86 5.60 3.22
C LEU A 146 10.98 6.57 3.63
N GLN A 147 11.26 7.55 2.77
CA GLN A 147 12.19 8.62 3.14
C GLN A 147 11.60 9.47 4.29
N PRO A 148 12.44 10.08 5.15
CA PRO A 148 11.96 10.89 6.28
C PRO A 148 11.06 12.06 5.89
N VAL A 149 11.14 12.54 4.65
CA VAL A 149 10.26 13.58 4.10
C VAL A 149 8.84 13.08 3.83
N GLU A 150 8.66 11.77 3.64
CA GLU A 150 7.37 11.14 3.36
C GLU A 150 6.72 10.56 4.62
N SER A 151 7.52 9.99 5.51
CA SER A 151 7.10 9.42 6.79
C SER A 151 8.25 9.46 7.77
N MET A 152 7.97 9.59 9.06
CA MET A 152 8.98 9.62 10.12
C MET A 152 8.97 8.37 11.00
N ILE A 153 8.26 7.29 10.62
CA ILE A 153 8.08 6.12 11.49
C ILE A 153 9.02 4.98 11.07
N VAL A 154 8.96 4.55 9.82
CA VAL A 154 9.79 3.45 9.28
C VAL A 154 10.59 3.99 8.10
N ASN A 155 11.90 4.16 8.29
CA ASN A 155 12.77 4.81 7.31
C ASN A 155 13.98 3.95 6.90
N SER A 156 14.19 2.79 7.50
CA SER A 156 15.32 1.91 7.25
C SER A 156 14.91 0.45 7.21
N ALA A 157 15.80 -0.41 6.72
CA ALA A 157 15.64 -1.86 6.78
C ALA A 157 15.51 -2.36 8.23
N ALA A 158 16.27 -1.76 9.16
CA ALA A 158 16.20 -2.08 10.58
C ALA A 158 14.83 -1.72 11.18
N ASP A 159 14.29 -0.53 10.85
CA ASP A 159 12.94 -0.12 11.27
C ASP A 159 11.86 -1.03 10.67
N THR A 160 11.99 -1.39 9.39
CA THR A 160 11.07 -2.32 8.73
C THR A 160 11.03 -3.65 9.45
N LYS A 161 12.20 -4.21 9.76
CA LYS A 161 12.28 -5.46 10.53
C LYS A 161 11.66 -5.30 11.92
N ARG A 162 12.00 -4.24 12.65
CA ARG A 162 11.44 -3.94 13.98
C ARG A 162 9.90 -3.85 13.94
N MET A 163 9.34 -3.21 12.91
CA MET A 163 7.88 -3.10 12.75
C MET A 163 7.24 -4.46 12.44
N ILE A 164 7.84 -5.26 11.55
CA ILE A 164 7.36 -6.61 11.23
C ILE A 164 7.37 -7.49 12.49
N ASP A 165 8.45 -7.45 13.27
CA ASP A 165 8.54 -8.20 14.53
C ASP A 165 7.48 -7.73 15.55
N ALA A 166 7.21 -6.43 15.65
CA ALA A 166 6.19 -5.88 16.53
C ALA A 166 4.75 -6.24 16.11
N VAL A 167 4.49 -6.32 14.81
CA VAL A 167 3.19 -6.74 14.27
C VAL A 167 2.98 -8.24 14.47
N ASP A 168 4.04 -9.05 14.37
CA ASP A 168 4.04 -10.51 14.57
C ASP A 168 2.88 -11.22 13.83
N HIS A 169 2.78 -10.99 12.51
CA HIS A 169 1.76 -11.64 11.67
C HIS A 169 2.35 -12.11 10.34
N PRO A 170 2.12 -13.38 9.93
CA PRO A 170 2.76 -13.97 8.78
C PRO A 170 2.40 -13.32 7.43
N ALA A 171 1.27 -12.63 7.34
CA ALA A 171 0.87 -11.91 6.13
C ALA A 171 1.63 -10.58 5.94
N LEU A 172 2.33 -10.05 6.95
CA LEU A 172 3.15 -8.84 6.78
C LEU A 172 4.57 -9.20 6.37
N LYS A 173 5.05 -8.61 5.29
CA LYS A 173 6.38 -8.79 4.69
C LYS A 173 7.04 -7.42 4.45
N ALA A 174 8.34 -7.42 4.15
CA ALA A 174 9.07 -6.22 3.77
C ALA A 174 8.92 -5.92 2.28
N CYS A 175 8.84 -4.63 1.94
CA CYS A 175 9.15 -4.08 0.64
C CYS A 175 10.40 -3.20 0.79
N LEU A 176 11.46 -3.52 0.05
CA LEU A 176 12.71 -2.80 0.13
C LEU A 176 12.77 -1.75 -1.00
N ASP A 177 12.52 -0.49 -0.64
CA ASP A 177 12.74 0.64 -1.54
C ASP A 177 14.22 1.04 -1.51
N MET A 178 14.91 0.83 -2.62
CA MET A 178 16.35 1.10 -2.73
C MET A 178 16.66 2.59 -2.58
N GLY A 179 15.74 3.48 -2.94
CA GLY A 179 15.90 4.93 -2.76
C GLY A 179 15.83 5.31 -1.28
N ALA A 180 14.83 4.81 -0.55
CA ALA A 180 14.71 5.02 0.89
C ALA A 180 15.89 4.41 1.66
N MET A 181 16.30 3.19 1.31
CA MET A 181 17.46 2.52 1.90
C MET A 181 18.75 3.31 1.68
N ALA A 182 19.00 3.84 0.49
CA ALA A 182 20.17 4.66 0.20
C ALA A 182 20.19 5.95 1.04
N VAL A 183 19.03 6.59 1.24
CA VAL A 183 18.90 7.78 2.11
C VAL A 183 19.16 7.42 3.58
N ALA A 184 18.71 6.24 4.02
CA ALA A 184 18.95 5.74 5.38
C ALA A 184 20.42 5.31 5.62
N GLY A 185 21.20 5.14 4.57
CA GLY A 185 22.56 4.60 4.64
C GLY A 185 22.59 3.07 4.81
N ASP A 186 21.49 2.40 4.49
CA ASP A 186 21.45 0.94 4.47
C ASP A 186 22.32 0.38 3.35
N THR A 187 22.88 -0.81 3.57
CA THR A 187 23.69 -1.56 2.59
C THR A 187 22.98 -2.84 2.17
N ILE A 188 23.42 -3.43 1.06
CA ILE A 188 22.86 -4.69 0.55
C ILE A 188 23.58 -5.91 1.18
N ASP A 189 24.66 -5.65 1.92
CA ASP A 189 25.53 -6.68 2.53
C ASP A 189 24.99 -7.15 3.89
#